data_2dce0bd577d9b73ea899f44db97848fc
#
_entry.id   2dce0bd577d9b73ea899f44db97848fc
#
_cell.length_a   1.000
_cell.length_b   1.000
_cell.length_c   1.000
_cell.angle_alpha   90.00
_cell.angle_beta   90.00
_cell.angle_gamma   90.00
#
_symmetry.space_group_name_H-M   'P 1'
#
loop_
_entity.id
_entity.type
_entity.pdbx_description
1 polymer ?
#
loop_
_entity_poly.entity_id
_entity_poly.type
_entity_poly.pdbx_seq_one_letter_code
_entity_poly.pdbx_strand_id
1 'polypeptide(L)'
;MFNAQAIVRRSINNATNQFDKLAYVGNNLANYNTRGYKCVRFEQMLKECGYIEGAVRTDCKQGSIRVTDNPYDVAIDGQGYIPVTSPDGEIQYTRDGSFKVGADGYLYTIDDWIVGDGIKMPPNFYKFQIKPNGD
;
A
#
# COMPACT_ATOMS: atom_id res chain seq x y z
N MET A 1 31.82 -4.03 -37.68
CA MET A 1 30.67 -3.45 -38.42
C MET A 1 29.61 -3.06 -37.39
N PHE A 2 29.22 -1.80 -37.36
CA PHE A 2 28.15 -1.35 -36.48
C PHE A 2 26.82 -1.94 -36.97
N ASN A 3 26.19 -2.72 -36.12
CA ASN A 3 24.86 -3.26 -36.42
C ASN A 3 23.79 -2.21 -36.03
N ALA A 4 23.35 -1.40 -36.98
CA ALA A 4 22.33 -0.37 -36.74
C ALA A 4 21.03 -0.92 -36.11
N GLN A 5 20.66 -2.15 -36.50
CA GLN A 5 19.48 -2.81 -35.89
C GLN A 5 19.68 -3.08 -34.42
N ALA A 6 20.86 -3.47 -33.97
CA ALA A 6 21.17 -3.70 -32.57
C ALA A 6 21.11 -2.38 -31.77
N ILE A 7 21.62 -1.28 -32.35
CA ILE A 7 21.53 0.04 -31.70
C ILE A 7 20.10 0.48 -31.58
N VAL A 8 19.28 0.35 -32.60
CA VAL A 8 17.85 0.71 -32.57
C VAL A 8 17.10 -0.12 -31.51
N ARG A 9 17.32 -1.44 -31.48
CA ARG A 9 16.69 -2.31 -30.48
C ARG A 9 17.06 -1.92 -29.05
N ARG A 10 18.34 -1.59 -28.78
CA ARG A 10 18.79 -1.11 -27.46
C ARG A 10 18.13 0.21 -27.10
N SER A 11 18.04 1.14 -28.06
CA SER A 11 17.40 2.44 -27.84
C SER A 11 15.92 2.29 -27.53
N ILE A 12 15.22 1.40 -28.25
CA ILE A 12 13.81 1.10 -27.96
C ILE A 12 13.66 0.49 -26.56
N ASN A 13 14.46 -0.52 -26.21
CA ASN A 13 14.42 -1.12 -24.87
C ASN A 13 14.66 -0.07 -23.77
N ASN A 14 15.67 0.76 -23.94
CA ASN A 14 16.00 1.79 -22.97
C ASN A 14 14.87 2.83 -22.84
N ALA A 15 14.27 3.24 -23.96
CA ALA A 15 13.12 4.13 -23.96
C ALA A 15 11.93 3.50 -23.24
N THR A 16 11.59 2.23 -23.52
CA THR A 16 10.51 1.51 -22.86
C THR A 16 10.72 1.47 -21.34
N ASN A 17 11.92 1.13 -20.87
CA ASN A 17 12.23 1.13 -19.45
C ASN A 17 12.09 2.52 -18.79
N GLN A 18 12.35 3.61 -19.53
CA GLN A 18 12.13 4.96 -19.02
C GLN A 18 10.63 5.28 -18.89
N PHE A 19 9.81 4.85 -19.85
CA PHE A 19 8.36 4.98 -19.75
C PHE A 19 7.80 4.17 -18.58
N ASP A 20 8.26 2.94 -18.38
CA ASP A 20 7.85 2.11 -17.24
C ASP A 20 8.19 2.81 -15.90
N LYS A 21 9.42 3.34 -15.78
CA LYS A 21 9.83 4.11 -14.61
C LYS A 21 8.91 5.31 -14.37
N LEU A 22 8.57 6.04 -15.43
CA LEU A 22 7.68 7.19 -15.32
C LEU A 22 6.27 6.78 -14.87
N ALA A 23 5.76 5.64 -15.36
CA ALA A 23 4.48 5.10 -14.95
C ALA A 23 4.44 4.77 -13.44
N TYR A 24 5.50 4.16 -12.90
CA TYR A 24 5.61 3.89 -11.46
C TYR A 24 5.71 5.18 -10.64
N VAL A 25 6.44 6.19 -11.11
CA VAL A 25 6.50 7.50 -10.44
C VAL A 25 5.11 8.15 -10.42
N GLY A 26 4.39 8.11 -11.55
CA GLY A 26 3.03 8.63 -11.66
C GLY A 26 2.06 7.92 -10.72
N ASN A 27 2.16 6.60 -10.62
CA ASN A 27 1.33 5.80 -9.70
C ASN A 27 1.65 6.13 -8.22
N ASN A 28 2.92 6.25 -7.86
CA ASN A 28 3.31 6.66 -6.50
C ASN A 28 2.79 8.07 -6.18
N LEU A 29 2.86 9.00 -7.13
CA LEU A 29 2.36 10.36 -6.94
C LEU A 29 0.84 10.39 -6.77
N ALA A 30 0.11 9.64 -7.59
CA ALA A 30 -1.34 9.51 -7.48
C ALA A 30 -1.78 8.96 -6.11
N ASN A 31 -0.96 8.09 -5.52
CA ASN A 31 -1.24 7.46 -4.22
C ASN A 31 -0.51 8.13 -3.04
N TYR A 32 0.06 9.32 -3.22
CA TYR A 32 0.80 10.02 -2.17
C TYR A 32 0.00 10.23 -0.89
N ASN A 33 -1.31 10.49 -1.01
CA ASN A 33 -2.22 10.67 0.12
C ASN A 33 -3.02 9.41 0.49
N THR A 34 -2.78 8.29 -0.19
CA THR A 34 -3.47 7.02 0.10
C THR A 34 -2.91 6.41 1.37
N ARG A 35 -3.77 6.16 2.36
CA ARG A 35 -3.38 5.57 3.64
C ARG A 35 -2.90 4.13 3.44
N GLY A 36 -1.85 3.76 4.15
CA GLY A 36 -1.28 2.42 4.05
C GLY A 36 -0.59 2.10 2.73
N TYR A 37 -0.54 3.02 1.77
CA TYR A 37 0.11 2.79 0.49
C TYR A 37 1.61 2.56 0.65
N LYS A 38 2.11 1.54 -0.02
CA LYS A 38 3.54 1.23 -0.10
C LYS A 38 4.05 1.61 -1.48
N CYS A 39 4.95 2.58 -1.53
CA CYS A 39 5.48 3.05 -2.79
C CYS A 39 6.28 1.95 -3.51
N VAL A 40 6.23 2.00 -4.82
CA VAL A 40 6.93 1.06 -5.69
C VAL A 40 8.14 1.76 -6.29
N ARG A 41 9.31 1.13 -6.16
CA ARG A 41 10.54 1.57 -6.79
C ARG A 41 10.79 0.78 -8.04
N PHE A 42 11.11 1.48 -9.12
CA PHE A 42 11.59 0.89 -10.35
C PHE A 42 13.11 1.07 -10.42
N GLU A 43 13.83 -0.01 -10.21
CA GLU A 43 15.29 -0.04 -10.29
C GLU A 43 15.71 -0.45 -11.70
N GLN A 44 16.72 0.21 -12.22
CA GLN A 44 17.25 -0.07 -13.55
C GLN A 44 18.69 -0.53 -13.43
N MET A 45 19.00 -1.63 -14.09
CA MET A 45 20.35 -2.21 -14.15
C MET A 45 20.83 -2.26 -15.59
N LEU A 46 21.94 -1.62 -15.88
CA LEU A 46 22.58 -1.71 -17.19
C LEU A 46 23.37 -3.01 -17.27
N LYS A 47 23.03 -3.85 -18.24
CA LYS A 47 23.75 -5.07 -18.56
C LYS A 47 24.97 -4.78 -19.46
N GLU A 48 25.98 -5.62 -19.41
CA GLU A 48 27.19 -5.50 -20.24
C GLU A 48 26.88 -5.44 -21.75
N CYS A 49 25.80 -6.09 -22.17
CA CYS A 49 25.33 -6.03 -23.57
C CYS A 49 24.65 -4.70 -23.94
N GLY A 50 24.55 -3.73 -23.01
CA GLY A 50 23.99 -2.39 -23.23
C GLY A 50 22.46 -2.32 -23.17
N TYR A 51 21.79 -3.37 -22.73
CA TYR A 51 20.35 -3.35 -22.42
C TYR A 51 20.11 -2.94 -20.96
N ILE A 52 19.02 -2.20 -20.74
CA ILE A 52 18.52 -1.91 -19.38
C ILE A 52 17.51 -2.99 -19.00
N GLU A 53 17.72 -3.59 -17.85
CA GLU A 53 16.75 -4.47 -17.19
C GLU A 53 16.09 -3.71 -16.04
N GLY A 54 14.75 -3.71 -16.04
CA GLY A 54 13.96 -3.10 -14.97
C GLY A 54 13.59 -4.13 -13.92
N ALA A 55 13.67 -3.74 -12.66
CA ALA A 55 13.16 -4.52 -11.53
C ALA A 55 12.24 -3.66 -10.68
N VAL A 56 11.12 -4.24 -10.26
CA VAL A 56 10.12 -3.57 -9.43
C VAL A 56 10.27 -4.05 -7.99
N ARG A 57 10.37 -3.11 -7.06
CA ARG A 57 10.43 -3.40 -5.62
C ARG A 57 9.46 -2.53 -4.86
N THR A 58 8.72 -3.14 -3.94
CA THR A 58 7.87 -2.41 -3.00
C THR A 58 8.70 -1.94 -1.81
N ASP A 59 8.59 -0.67 -1.45
CA ASP A 59 9.22 -0.11 -0.25
C ASP A 59 8.31 -0.35 0.95
N CYS A 60 8.68 -1.30 1.79
CA CYS A 60 7.91 -1.67 2.98
C CYS A 60 8.25 -0.82 4.22
N LYS A 61 9.07 0.24 4.08
CA LYS A 61 9.41 1.10 5.21
C LYS A 61 8.16 1.74 5.82
N GLN A 62 8.23 1.97 7.13
CA GLN A 62 7.23 2.73 7.86
C GLN A 62 7.21 4.18 7.35
N GLY A 63 6.01 4.64 6.95
CA GLY A 63 5.76 6.04 6.66
C GLY A 63 5.51 6.87 7.92
N SER A 64 5.39 8.19 7.75
CA SER A 64 5.00 9.07 8.85
C SER A 64 3.57 8.79 9.30
N ILE A 65 3.39 8.70 10.62
CA ILE A 65 2.05 8.59 11.22
C ILE A 65 1.45 9.99 11.29
N ARG A 66 0.20 10.13 10.80
CA ARG A 66 -0.57 11.37 10.89
C ARG A 66 -1.59 11.22 12.01
N VAL A 67 -1.63 12.17 12.91
CA VAL A 67 -2.69 12.26 13.92
C VAL A 67 -3.97 12.77 13.24
N THR A 68 -5.08 12.09 13.47
CA THR A 68 -6.41 12.47 13.00
C THR A 68 -7.32 12.70 14.21
N ASP A 69 -8.40 13.47 14.03
CA ASP A 69 -9.38 13.71 15.08
C ASP A 69 -10.47 12.61 15.14
N ASN A 70 -10.36 11.59 14.28
CA ASN A 70 -11.30 10.47 14.26
C ASN A 70 -10.87 9.40 15.28
N PRO A 71 -11.71 9.09 16.27
CA PRO A 71 -11.38 8.11 17.29
C PRO A 71 -11.25 6.66 16.76
N TYR A 72 -11.77 6.40 15.55
CA TYR A 72 -11.70 5.07 14.93
C TYR A 72 -10.50 4.90 14.00
N ASP A 73 -9.72 5.97 13.79
CA ASP A 73 -8.51 5.85 13.01
C ASP A 73 -7.37 5.29 13.87
N VAL A 74 -6.75 4.22 13.41
CA VAL A 74 -5.61 3.58 14.06
C VAL A 74 -4.42 3.51 13.12
N ALA A 75 -3.22 3.54 13.67
CA ALA A 75 -2.00 3.33 12.90
C ALA A 75 -1.11 2.33 13.62
N ILE A 76 -0.55 1.38 12.88
CA ILE A 76 0.46 0.48 13.41
C ILE A 76 1.81 1.21 13.38
N ASP A 77 2.45 1.35 14.53
CA ASP A 77 3.84 1.79 14.64
C ASP A 77 4.76 0.57 14.68
N GLY A 78 5.51 0.36 13.60
CA GLY A 78 6.37 -0.80 13.44
C GLY A 78 5.92 -1.78 12.37
N GLN A 79 6.29 -3.05 12.54
CA GLN A 79 5.95 -4.12 11.59
C GLN A 79 4.60 -4.76 11.95
N GLY A 80 3.84 -5.15 10.93
CA GLY A 80 2.56 -5.85 11.09
C GLY A 80 1.51 -5.38 10.11
N TYR A 81 0.36 -6.05 10.13
CA TYR A 81 -0.81 -5.75 9.31
C TYR A 81 -2.07 -6.01 10.12
N ILE A 82 -3.14 -5.34 9.78
CA ILE A 82 -4.45 -5.53 10.39
C ILE A 82 -5.18 -6.59 9.54
N PRO A 83 -5.61 -7.71 10.14
CA PRO A 83 -6.45 -8.68 9.45
C PRO A 83 -7.83 -8.07 9.21
N VAL A 84 -8.39 -8.30 8.03
CA VAL A 84 -9.74 -7.89 7.67
C VAL A 84 -10.41 -9.04 6.93
N THR A 85 -11.69 -9.22 7.16
CA THR A 85 -12.46 -10.29 6.55
C THR A 85 -13.39 -9.72 5.48
N SER A 86 -13.24 -10.22 4.28
CA SER A 86 -14.11 -9.90 3.14
C SER A 86 -15.54 -10.39 3.41
N PRO A 87 -16.57 -9.82 2.75
CA PRO A 87 -17.93 -10.35 2.78
C PRO A 87 -18.03 -11.83 2.35
N ASP A 88 -17.10 -12.30 1.53
CA ASP A 88 -17.00 -13.68 1.07
C ASP A 88 -16.32 -14.62 2.10
N GLY A 89 -15.87 -14.07 3.23
CA GLY A 89 -15.21 -14.83 4.30
C GLY A 89 -13.70 -15.02 4.12
N GLU A 90 -13.08 -14.39 3.12
CA GLU A 90 -11.63 -14.43 2.94
C GLU A 90 -10.93 -13.46 3.88
N ILE A 91 -9.87 -13.93 4.54
CA ILE A 91 -9.02 -13.08 5.38
C ILE A 91 -7.95 -12.43 4.51
N GLN A 92 -7.91 -11.11 4.57
CA GLN A 92 -6.86 -10.31 3.95
C GLN A 92 -6.16 -9.43 4.99
N TYR A 93 -5.08 -8.80 4.59
CA TYR A 93 -4.26 -7.98 5.47
C TYR A 93 -4.12 -6.58 4.93
N THR A 94 -4.46 -5.59 5.73
CA THR A 94 -4.33 -4.18 5.36
C THR A 94 -3.38 -3.42 6.28
N ARG A 95 -2.90 -2.30 5.81
CA ARG A 95 -2.16 -1.32 6.60
C ARG A 95 -2.98 -0.02 6.78
N ASP A 96 -4.13 0.06 6.12
CA ASP A 96 -5.06 1.16 6.32
C ASP A 96 -5.86 0.93 7.60
N GLY A 97 -5.75 1.86 8.53
CA GLY A 97 -6.43 1.84 9.82
C GLY A 97 -7.59 2.82 9.89
N SER A 98 -8.16 3.21 8.77
CA SER A 98 -9.35 4.07 8.74
C SER A 98 -10.59 3.23 8.86
N PHE A 99 -11.17 3.21 10.07
CA PHE A 99 -12.32 2.38 10.35
C PHE A 99 -13.59 3.20 10.55
N LYS A 100 -14.72 2.53 10.36
CA LYS A 100 -16.07 3.05 10.66
C LYS A 100 -16.87 2.02 11.45
N VAL A 101 -17.83 2.47 12.24
CA VAL A 101 -18.74 1.59 12.95
C VAL A 101 -20.00 1.40 12.12
N GLY A 102 -20.34 0.17 11.81
CA GLY A 102 -21.58 -0.18 11.12
C GLY A 102 -22.83 -0.04 12.02
N ALA A 103 -24.01 -0.10 11.41
CA ALA A 103 -25.29 -0.04 12.13
C ALA A 103 -25.49 -1.23 13.09
N ASP A 104 -24.82 -2.33 12.84
CA ASP A 104 -24.78 -3.55 13.67
C ASP A 104 -23.75 -3.47 14.82
N GLY A 105 -22.99 -2.37 14.88
CA GLY A 105 -21.98 -2.10 15.88
C GLY A 105 -20.61 -2.73 15.60
N TYR A 106 -20.39 -3.36 14.46
CA TYR A 106 -19.07 -3.88 14.09
C TYR A 106 -18.19 -2.81 13.46
N LEU A 107 -16.86 -2.99 13.60
CA LEU A 107 -15.87 -2.16 12.91
C LEU A 107 -15.67 -2.65 11.48
N TYR A 108 -15.74 -1.71 10.55
CA TYR A 108 -15.53 -1.92 9.12
C TYR A 108 -14.42 -1.04 8.57
N THR A 109 -13.75 -1.52 7.54
CA THR A 109 -12.90 -0.69 6.69
C THR A 109 -13.76 0.23 5.81
N ILE A 110 -13.11 1.13 5.08
CA ILE A 110 -13.77 1.97 4.06
C ILE A 110 -14.48 1.11 3.00
N ASP A 111 -13.91 -0.04 2.66
CA ASP A 111 -14.42 -0.97 1.64
C ASP A 111 -15.46 -1.96 2.19
N ASP A 112 -16.03 -1.69 3.36
CA ASP A 112 -17.05 -2.51 4.05
C ASP A 112 -16.58 -3.93 4.46
N TRP A 113 -15.28 -4.10 4.71
CA TRP A 113 -14.74 -5.36 5.23
C TRP A 113 -14.68 -5.33 6.74
N ILE A 114 -14.99 -6.46 7.38
CA ILE A 114 -14.99 -6.57 8.83
C ILE A 114 -13.56 -6.57 9.37
N VAL A 115 -13.30 -5.79 10.40
CA VAL A 115 -11.97 -5.72 11.03
C VAL A 115 -11.79 -6.90 11.98
N GLY A 116 -10.71 -7.66 11.78
CA GLY A 116 -10.41 -8.86 12.55
C GLY A 116 -11.46 -9.94 12.41
N ASP A 117 -11.74 -10.62 13.51
CA ASP A 117 -12.79 -11.64 13.61
C ASP A 117 -14.17 -11.05 13.95
N GLY A 118 -14.38 -9.75 13.69
CA GLY A 118 -15.61 -9.06 14.01
C GLY A 118 -15.57 -8.36 15.37
N ILE A 119 -14.81 -7.25 15.44
CA ILE A 119 -14.75 -6.40 16.64
C ILE A 119 -16.07 -5.65 16.78
N LYS A 120 -16.83 -5.97 17.83
CA LYS A 120 -18.12 -5.34 18.11
C LYS A 120 -17.98 -4.27 19.19
N MET A 121 -18.43 -3.07 18.87
CA MET A 121 -18.45 -1.96 19.81
C MET A 121 -19.68 -2.04 20.70
N PRO A 122 -19.56 -1.80 22.03
CA PRO A 122 -20.70 -1.75 22.94
C PRO A 122 -21.68 -0.63 22.53
N PRO A 123 -23.00 -0.81 22.65
CA PRO A 123 -23.99 0.16 22.17
C PRO A 123 -23.97 1.52 22.89
N ASN A 124 -23.36 1.61 24.07
CA ASN A 124 -23.31 2.82 24.89
C ASN A 124 -21.88 3.20 25.31
N PHE A 125 -20.92 3.14 24.38
CA PHE A 125 -19.58 3.60 24.72
C PHE A 125 -19.48 5.13 24.58
N TYR A 126 -18.90 5.78 25.59
CA TYR A 126 -18.64 7.22 25.58
C TYR A 126 -17.22 7.56 25.11
N LYS A 127 -16.30 6.61 25.26
CA LYS A 127 -14.90 6.75 24.87
C LYS A 127 -14.28 5.37 24.75
N PHE A 128 -13.51 5.16 23.68
CA PHE A 128 -12.61 4.02 23.61
C PHE A 128 -11.19 4.52 23.34
N GLN A 129 -10.23 3.74 23.74
CA GLN A 129 -8.82 4.04 23.51
C GLN A 129 -8.09 2.72 23.25
N ILE A 130 -7.37 2.67 22.15
CA ILE A 130 -6.52 1.53 21.84
C ILE A 130 -5.19 1.74 22.55
N LYS A 131 -4.78 0.77 23.36
CA LYS A 131 -3.48 0.79 24.02
C LYS A 131 -2.36 0.51 23.03
N PRO A 132 -1.10 0.85 23.35
CA PRO A 132 0.04 0.58 22.48
C PRO A 132 0.27 -0.90 22.14
N ASN A 133 -0.28 -1.82 22.93
CA ASN A 133 -0.25 -3.27 22.70
C ASN A 133 -1.40 -3.78 21.82
N GLY A 134 -2.32 -2.91 21.39
CA GLY A 134 -3.45 -3.26 20.53
C GLY A 134 -4.73 -3.68 21.27
N ASP A 135 -4.76 -3.60 22.64
CA ASP A 135 -5.96 -3.90 23.45
C ASP A 135 -6.94 -2.71 23.52
#